data_9dc279d712979af36a42c6fd0e785b7a
#
_entry.id   9dc279d712979af36a42c6fd0e785b7a
#
_cell.length_a   1.000
_cell.length_b   1.000
_cell.length_c   1.000
_cell.angle_alpha   90.00
_cell.angle_beta   90.00
_cell.angle_gamma   90.00
#
_symmetry.space_group_name_H-M   'P 1'
#
loop_
_entity.id
_entity.type
_entity.pdbx_description
1 polymer ?
#
loop_
_entity_poly.entity_id
_entity_poly.type
_entity_poly.pdbx_seq_one_letter_code
_entity_poly.pdbx_strand_id
1 'polypeptide(L)'
;REIMSDKLMLYGANGYTARLIIKELIGAGIKPVLAGRNQVKISALADKHGFDHSVFALDDTDVIGENLADVTVLINAAGPYSQTAKPFIDSCLRSKTHYIDITGEIDVFVYAESKNRDAEEVGIILCPGTGFDVIPTDCLSYLLKEKLPDATELNICFFSENGRPSIGTAKTSIEGLANGGRIRSNGIIEHVPLAHAVKEIDYGQGPKMAMSIPWGDVATAYYSTGIPNITVYTPRTQKGIDKIKRQRKWLFIMKLGIVQNFIKNKLDKKIVNGG
;
A
#
# COMPACT_ATOMS: atom_id res chain seq x y z
N ARG A 1 23.23 -8.15 -26.45
CA ARG A 1 22.32 -7.59 -25.40
C ARG A 1 22.28 -6.10 -25.69
N GLU A 2 21.20 -5.61 -26.26
CA GLU A 2 20.91 -4.18 -26.27
C GLU A 2 20.90 -3.72 -24.82
N ILE A 3 21.64 -2.65 -24.53
CA ILE A 3 21.63 -2.00 -23.22
C ILE A 3 20.24 -1.37 -23.14
N MET A 4 19.30 -2.05 -22.48
CA MET A 4 18.03 -1.44 -22.10
C MET A 4 18.36 -0.20 -21.25
N SER A 5 17.81 0.93 -21.64
CA SER A 5 18.02 2.18 -20.90
C SER A 5 17.45 1.96 -19.48
N ASP A 6 18.27 2.17 -18.43
CA ASP A 6 17.85 2.05 -17.04
C ASP A 6 16.90 3.19 -16.65
N LYS A 7 15.79 3.35 -17.40
CA LYS A 7 14.85 4.43 -17.24
C LYS A 7 13.86 4.10 -16.12
N LEU A 8 13.88 4.88 -15.07
CA LEU A 8 12.99 4.78 -13.95
C LEU A 8 11.90 5.86 -14.04
N MET A 9 10.64 5.48 -13.90
CA MET A 9 9.50 6.41 -13.80
C MET A 9 8.93 6.41 -12.39
N LEU A 10 8.68 7.61 -11.83
CA LEU A 10 7.97 7.81 -10.58
C LEU A 10 6.61 8.45 -10.86
N TYR A 11 5.55 7.67 -10.78
CA TYR A 11 4.18 8.16 -10.95
C TYR A 11 3.57 8.62 -9.63
N GLY A 12 2.80 9.72 -9.66
CA GLY A 12 2.31 10.40 -8.47
C GLY A 12 3.37 11.31 -7.83
N ALA A 13 4.34 11.79 -8.61
CA ALA A 13 5.55 12.49 -8.20
C ALA A 13 5.30 13.74 -7.34
N ASN A 14 4.14 14.39 -7.46
CA ASN A 14 3.77 15.54 -6.63
C ASN A 14 3.24 15.18 -5.23
N GLY A 15 3.13 13.88 -4.90
CA GLY A 15 2.68 13.39 -3.60
C GLY A 15 3.71 13.59 -2.48
N TYR A 16 3.26 13.45 -1.22
CA TYR A 16 4.14 13.60 -0.05
C TYR A 16 5.29 12.56 -0.07
N THR A 17 4.96 11.29 -0.12
CA THR A 17 5.97 10.20 -0.12
C THR A 17 6.85 10.24 -1.37
N ALA A 18 6.27 10.58 -2.53
CA ALA A 18 7.05 10.73 -3.76
C ALA A 18 8.16 11.77 -3.66
N ARG A 19 7.93 12.87 -2.92
CA ARG A 19 8.98 13.89 -2.68
C ARG A 19 10.14 13.34 -1.84
N LEU A 20 9.86 12.45 -0.89
CA LEU A 20 10.91 11.76 -0.13
C LEU A 20 11.69 10.81 -1.03
N ILE A 21 10.99 10.03 -1.87
CA ILE A 21 11.61 9.15 -2.86
C ILE A 21 12.51 9.94 -3.81
N ILE A 22 12.04 11.07 -4.34
CA ILE A 22 12.85 11.95 -5.22
C ILE A 22 14.15 12.37 -4.53
N LYS A 23 14.08 12.75 -3.25
CA LYS A 23 15.27 13.15 -2.48
C LYS A 23 16.28 12.00 -2.39
N GLU A 24 15.84 10.79 -2.12
CA GLU A 24 16.71 9.61 -2.03
C GLU A 24 17.29 9.23 -3.40
N LEU A 25 16.48 9.28 -4.46
CA LEU A 25 16.94 9.02 -5.83
C LEU A 25 18.04 10.03 -6.25
N ILE A 26 17.86 11.31 -5.95
CA ILE A 26 18.88 12.35 -6.19
C ILE A 26 20.16 12.02 -5.41
N GLY A 27 20.04 11.64 -4.14
CA GLY A 27 21.18 11.23 -3.31
C GLY A 27 21.93 10.01 -3.87
N ALA A 28 21.24 9.13 -4.56
CA ALA A 28 21.79 7.97 -5.26
C ALA A 28 22.28 8.28 -6.69
N GLY A 29 22.18 9.52 -7.16
CA GLY A 29 22.57 9.91 -8.53
C GLY A 29 21.58 9.45 -9.62
N ILE A 30 20.37 9.01 -9.24
CA ILE A 30 19.35 8.51 -10.16
C ILE A 30 18.42 9.66 -10.58
N LYS A 31 18.17 9.79 -11.89
CA LYS A 31 17.28 10.79 -12.47
C LYS A 31 16.01 10.11 -12.97
N PRO A 32 14.91 10.12 -12.18
CA PRO A 32 13.64 9.52 -12.63
C PRO A 32 12.91 10.42 -13.63
N VAL A 33 12.07 9.81 -14.47
CA VAL A 33 10.99 10.52 -15.16
C VAL A 33 9.88 10.78 -14.14
N LEU A 34 9.52 12.05 -13.92
CA LEU A 34 8.46 12.40 -12.99
C LEU A 34 7.10 12.36 -13.69
N ALA A 35 6.17 11.54 -13.18
CA ALA A 35 4.89 11.35 -13.84
C ALA A 35 3.69 11.58 -12.90
N GLY A 36 2.53 11.89 -13.50
CA GLY A 36 1.27 12.07 -12.79
C GLY A 36 0.21 12.76 -13.63
N ARG A 37 -0.97 13.02 -13.05
CA ARG A 37 -2.12 13.57 -13.78
C ARG A 37 -2.14 15.09 -13.92
N ASN A 38 -1.43 15.80 -13.07
CA ASN A 38 -1.51 17.26 -13.01
C ASN A 38 -0.33 17.91 -13.74
N GLN A 39 -0.57 18.39 -14.96
CA GLN A 39 0.43 19.03 -15.82
C GLN A 39 1.24 20.09 -15.07
N VAL A 40 0.55 21.06 -14.47
CA VAL A 40 1.21 22.21 -13.83
C VAL A 40 2.15 21.78 -12.71
N LYS A 41 1.70 20.87 -11.85
CA LYS A 41 2.49 20.41 -10.70
C LYS A 41 3.65 19.52 -11.11
N ILE A 42 3.45 18.66 -12.13
CA ILE A 42 4.50 17.73 -12.58
C ILE A 42 5.58 18.48 -13.34
N SER A 43 5.21 19.36 -14.29
CA SER A 43 6.18 20.18 -15.03
C SER A 43 7.00 21.06 -14.09
N ALA A 44 6.35 21.81 -13.18
CA ALA A 44 7.07 22.65 -12.24
C ALA A 44 8.04 21.87 -11.32
N LEU A 45 7.68 20.62 -10.96
CA LEU A 45 8.55 19.76 -10.17
C LEU A 45 9.73 19.24 -10.99
N ALA A 46 9.51 18.87 -12.25
CA ALA A 46 10.54 18.43 -13.18
C ALA A 46 11.53 19.54 -13.48
N ASP A 47 11.04 20.73 -13.81
CA ASP A 47 11.86 21.93 -14.07
C ASP A 47 12.76 22.25 -12.86
N LYS A 48 12.21 22.17 -11.65
CA LYS A 48 12.96 22.42 -10.40
C LYS A 48 14.18 21.50 -10.24
N HIS A 49 14.08 20.26 -10.72
CA HIS A 49 15.14 19.25 -10.54
C HIS A 49 15.94 18.98 -11.83
N GLY A 50 15.53 19.55 -12.96
CA GLY A 50 16.13 19.26 -14.28
C GLY A 50 15.88 17.81 -14.72
N PHE A 51 14.67 17.27 -14.47
CA PHE A 51 14.27 15.92 -14.81
C PHE A 51 13.25 15.91 -15.95
N ASP A 52 13.23 14.80 -16.69
CA ASP A 52 12.16 14.54 -17.65
C ASP A 52 10.82 14.32 -16.94
N HIS A 53 9.73 14.56 -17.65
CA HIS A 53 8.40 14.32 -17.11
C HIS A 53 7.41 13.78 -18.14
N SER A 54 6.36 13.12 -17.63
CA SER A 54 5.23 12.65 -18.42
C SER A 54 3.92 12.90 -17.67
N VAL A 55 2.88 13.30 -18.40
CA VAL A 55 1.58 13.64 -17.83
C VAL A 55 0.49 12.81 -18.50
N PHE A 56 -0.10 11.89 -17.74
CA PHE A 56 -1.17 11.02 -18.21
C PHE A 56 -2.08 10.57 -17.06
N ALA A 57 -3.31 10.20 -17.41
CA ALA A 57 -4.28 9.58 -16.52
C ALA A 57 -4.26 8.04 -16.68
N LEU A 58 -5.01 7.31 -15.83
CA LEU A 58 -5.02 5.85 -15.81
C LEU A 58 -6.32 5.23 -16.36
N ASP A 59 -7.10 6.02 -17.04
CA ASP A 59 -8.38 5.65 -17.65
C ASP A 59 -8.23 5.03 -19.06
N ASP A 60 -7.05 5.17 -19.65
CA ASP A 60 -6.71 4.60 -20.96
C ASP A 60 -5.45 3.73 -20.84
N THR A 61 -5.62 2.43 -21.08
CA THR A 61 -4.54 1.44 -20.98
C THR A 61 -3.50 1.53 -22.08
N ASP A 62 -3.85 2.07 -23.25
CA ASP A 62 -2.92 2.23 -24.37
C ASP A 62 -2.00 3.43 -24.10
N VAL A 63 -2.55 4.52 -23.58
CA VAL A 63 -1.77 5.69 -23.12
C VAL A 63 -0.79 5.28 -22.00
N ILE A 64 -1.20 4.44 -21.06
CA ILE A 64 -0.27 3.93 -20.02
C ILE A 64 0.84 3.11 -20.70
N GLY A 65 0.50 2.21 -21.61
CA GLY A 65 1.47 1.38 -22.33
C GLY A 65 2.49 2.19 -23.12
N GLU A 66 2.06 3.22 -23.86
CA GLU A 66 2.94 4.14 -24.59
C GLU A 66 3.93 4.84 -23.67
N ASN A 67 3.48 5.30 -22.50
CA ASN A 67 4.33 5.95 -21.53
C ASN A 67 5.31 5.00 -20.80
N LEU A 68 5.05 3.70 -20.82
CA LEU A 68 5.90 2.67 -20.21
C LEU A 68 6.81 1.98 -21.23
N ALA A 69 6.69 2.24 -22.52
CA ALA A 69 7.36 1.48 -23.58
C ALA A 69 8.90 1.42 -23.46
N ASP A 70 9.52 2.46 -22.92
CA ASP A 70 10.97 2.56 -22.69
C ASP A 70 11.37 2.64 -21.21
N VAL A 71 10.43 2.31 -20.31
CA VAL A 71 10.61 2.36 -18.86
C VAL A 71 11.01 0.97 -18.33
N THR A 72 12.14 0.89 -17.64
CA THR A 72 12.61 -0.35 -17.02
C THR A 72 11.88 -0.60 -15.69
N VAL A 73 11.70 0.44 -14.87
CA VAL A 73 11.05 0.33 -13.56
C VAL A 73 10.04 1.45 -13.37
N LEU A 74 8.82 1.07 -13.03
CA LEU A 74 7.78 2.00 -12.58
C LEU A 74 7.66 1.96 -11.06
N ILE A 75 7.82 3.10 -10.39
CA ILE A 75 7.46 3.31 -8.99
C ILE A 75 6.11 4.02 -8.95
N ASN A 76 5.07 3.32 -8.50
CA ASN A 76 3.76 3.92 -8.32
C ASN A 76 3.62 4.47 -6.89
N ALA A 77 3.63 5.79 -6.75
CA ALA A 77 3.39 6.50 -5.48
C ALA A 77 2.03 7.21 -5.43
N ALA A 78 1.07 6.81 -6.27
CA ALA A 78 -0.25 7.42 -6.40
C ALA A 78 -1.35 6.56 -5.77
N GLY A 79 -1.65 6.77 -4.51
CA GLY A 79 -2.84 6.16 -3.86
C GLY A 79 -4.18 6.84 -4.24
N PRO A 80 -5.34 6.20 -4.00
CA PRO A 80 -5.48 4.86 -3.43
C PRO A 80 -5.06 3.77 -4.43
N TYR A 81 -4.36 2.76 -3.95
CA TYR A 81 -3.79 1.73 -4.81
C TYR A 81 -4.85 0.79 -5.39
N SER A 82 -5.99 0.65 -4.73
CA SER A 82 -7.19 -0.02 -5.27
C SER A 82 -7.61 0.49 -6.65
N GLN A 83 -7.24 1.73 -7.00
CA GLN A 83 -7.57 2.37 -8.28
C GLN A 83 -6.39 2.42 -9.25
N THR A 84 -5.16 2.43 -8.75
CA THR A 84 -3.98 2.68 -9.58
C THR A 84 -3.14 1.43 -9.83
N ALA A 85 -3.12 0.46 -8.91
CA ALA A 85 -2.23 -0.69 -9.02
C ALA A 85 -2.61 -1.59 -10.20
N LYS A 86 -3.90 -1.95 -10.32
CA LYS A 86 -4.34 -2.86 -11.40
C LYS A 86 -4.00 -2.36 -12.81
N PRO A 87 -4.39 -1.13 -13.23
CA PRO A 87 -4.04 -0.65 -14.57
C PRO A 87 -2.53 -0.59 -14.81
N PHE A 88 -1.73 -0.27 -13.78
CA PHE A 88 -0.29 -0.28 -13.91
C PHE A 88 0.30 -1.69 -14.02
N ILE A 89 -0.11 -2.62 -13.17
CA ILE A 89 0.37 -4.02 -13.21
C ILE A 89 0.07 -4.62 -14.59
N ASP A 90 -1.17 -4.46 -15.09
CA ASP A 90 -1.58 -4.97 -16.41
C ASP A 90 -0.76 -4.33 -17.55
N SER A 91 -0.44 -3.04 -17.45
CA SER A 91 0.38 -2.36 -18.44
C SER A 91 1.86 -2.74 -18.33
N CYS A 92 2.40 -2.91 -17.11
CA CYS A 92 3.77 -3.37 -16.88
C CYS A 92 4.02 -4.76 -17.47
N LEU A 93 3.04 -5.67 -17.35
CA LEU A 93 3.12 -7.00 -17.99
C LEU A 93 3.24 -6.88 -19.53
N ARG A 94 2.51 -5.95 -20.14
CA ARG A 94 2.54 -5.74 -21.60
C ARG A 94 3.82 -5.06 -22.08
N SER A 95 4.28 -4.03 -21.34
CA SER A 95 5.49 -3.25 -21.68
C SER A 95 6.79 -3.89 -21.20
N LYS A 96 6.71 -4.98 -20.43
CA LYS A 96 7.86 -5.64 -19.77
C LYS A 96 8.61 -4.71 -18.81
N THR A 97 7.86 -3.88 -18.08
CA THR A 97 8.34 -2.93 -17.09
C THR A 97 8.22 -3.55 -15.68
N HIS A 98 9.25 -3.47 -14.86
CA HIS A 98 9.15 -3.88 -13.45
C HIS A 98 8.23 -2.91 -12.68
N TYR A 99 7.42 -3.44 -11.77
CA TYR A 99 6.46 -2.68 -10.98
C TYR A 99 6.82 -2.66 -9.50
N ILE A 100 6.83 -1.47 -8.90
CA ILE A 100 7.01 -1.26 -7.46
C ILE A 100 5.96 -0.25 -6.98
N ASP A 101 5.41 -0.46 -5.81
CA ASP A 101 4.57 0.54 -5.12
C ASP A 101 4.79 0.53 -3.60
N ILE A 102 4.09 1.39 -2.89
CA ILE A 102 4.15 1.51 -1.43
C ILE A 102 2.78 1.24 -0.79
N THR A 103 2.00 0.33 -1.38
CA THR A 103 0.68 -0.05 -0.87
C THR A 103 0.76 -0.77 0.47
N GLY A 104 -0.32 -0.66 1.27
CA GLY A 104 -0.64 -1.55 2.38
C GLY A 104 -1.98 -2.27 2.16
N GLU A 105 -2.53 -2.23 0.93
CA GLU A 105 -3.88 -2.71 0.60
C GLU A 105 -3.85 -4.20 0.24
N ILE A 106 -4.51 -5.04 1.05
CA ILE A 106 -4.56 -6.51 0.89
C ILE A 106 -4.96 -6.92 -0.54
N ASP A 107 -5.95 -6.24 -1.14
CA ASP A 107 -6.47 -6.60 -2.47
C ASP A 107 -5.43 -6.34 -3.57
N VAL A 108 -4.53 -5.39 -3.38
CA VAL A 108 -3.42 -5.13 -4.32
C VAL A 108 -2.39 -6.26 -4.25
N PHE A 109 -2.04 -6.73 -3.04
CA PHE A 109 -1.14 -7.87 -2.88
C PHE A 109 -1.72 -9.13 -3.51
N VAL A 110 -3.00 -9.43 -3.25
CA VAL A 110 -3.69 -10.58 -3.83
C VAL A 110 -3.75 -10.47 -5.36
N TYR A 111 -3.99 -9.27 -5.90
CA TYR A 111 -3.98 -9.07 -7.34
C TYR A 111 -2.60 -9.28 -7.96
N ALA A 112 -1.56 -8.70 -7.37
CA ALA A 112 -0.19 -8.87 -7.85
C ALA A 112 0.24 -10.35 -7.82
N GLU A 113 -0.08 -11.08 -6.74
CA GLU A 113 0.19 -12.52 -6.62
C GLU A 113 -0.53 -13.31 -7.71
N SER A 114 -1.79 -12.98 -8.03
CA SER A 114 -2.53 -13.64 -9.11
C SER A 114 -1.89 -13.47 -10.49
N LYS A 115 -0.94 -12.51 -10.62
CA LYS A 115 -0.18 -12.20 -11.82
C LYS A 115 1.25 -12.73 -11.81
N ASN A 116 1.63 -13.48 -10.77
CA ASN A 116 3.01 -13.95 -10.61
C ASN A 116 3.48 -14.77 -11.82
N ARG A 117 2.65 -15.70 -12.29
CA ARG A 117 2.97 -16.52 -13.46
C ARG A 117 3.13 -15.69 -14.74
N ASP A 118 2.21 -14.73 -14.95
CA ASP A 118 2.28 -13.83 -16.11
C ASP A 118 3.59 -13.00 -16.05
N ALA A 119 4.00 -12.57 -14.87
CA ALA A 119 5.23 -11.81 -14.64
C ALA A 119 6.50 -12.66 -14.89
N GLU A 120 6.53 -13.90 -14.43
CA GLU A 120 7.60 -14.84 -14.70
C GLU A 120 7.77 -15.12 -16.21
N GLU A 121 6.66 -15.32 -16.92
CA GLU A 121 6.66 -15.58 -18.37
C GLU A 121 7.24 -14.41 -19.18
N VAL A 122 7.00 -13.17 -18.76
CA VAL A 122 7.55 -11.98 -19.45
C VAL A 122 8.86 -11.46 -18.87
N GLY A 123 9.32 -12.02 -17.75
CA GLY A 123 10.61 -11.72 -17.11
C GLY A 123 10.64 -10.40 -16.33
N ILE A 124 9.53 -10.02 -15.67
CA ILE A 124 9.46 -8.82 -14.83
C ILE A 124 9.24 -9.17 -13.34
N ILE A 125 9.48 -8.18 -12.49
CA ILE A 125 9.19 -8.24 -11.05
C ILE A 125 7.97 -7.39 -10.77
N LEU A 126 6.98 -7.96 -10.08
CA LEU A 126 5.87 -7.25 -9.46
C LEU A 126 6.12 -7.22 -7.95
N CYS A 127 6.47 -6.06 -7.39
CA CYS A 127 6.82 -5.91 -5.98
C CYS A 127 5.98 -4.79 -5.32
N PRO A 128 4.70 -5.04 -5.05
CA PRO A 128 3.88 -4.10 -4.29
C PRO A 128 4.32 -4.02 -2.83
N GLY A 129 4.05 -2.89 -2.17
CA GLY A 129 4.27 -2.75 -0.73
C GLY A 129 5.71 -2.53 -0.31
N THR A 130 6.56 -1.93 -1.15
CA THR A 130 7.96 -1.62 -0.80
C THR A 130 8.11 -0.46 0.18
N GLY A 131 7.02 -0.06 0.82
CA GLY A 131 6.98 1.00 1.83
C GLY A 131 7.06 0.48 3.27
N PHE A 132 6.90 1.40 4.22
CA PHE A 132 6.94 1.10 5.65
C PHE A 132 5.81 0.19 6.14
N ASP A 133 4.68 0.15 5.41
CA ASP A 133 3.46 -0.50 5.90
C ASP A 133 3.62 -2.01 6.14
N VAL A 134 4.41 -2.70 5.34
CA VAL A 134 4.59 -4.17 5.46
C VAL A 134 6.05 -4.63 5.53
N ILE A 135 7.02 -3.90 4.98
CA ILE A 135 8.41 -4.38 4.94
C ILE A 135 8.97 -4.74 6.33
N PRO A 136 8.88 -3.87 7.36
CA PRO A 136 9.47 -4.20 8.66
C PRO A 136 8.83 -5.42 9.31
N THR A 137 7.51 -5.54 9.22
CA THR A 137 6.72 -6.62 9.84
C THR A 137 6.87 -7.93 9.07
N ASP A 138 6.88 -7.89 7.76
CA ASP A 138 7.04 -9.06 6.90
C ASP A 138 8.46 -9.66 7.02
N CYS A 139 9.50 -8.82 6.95
CA CYS A 139 10.88 -9.26 7.16
C CYS A 139 11.09 -9.87 8.55
N LEU A 140 10.51 -9.26 9.60
CA LEU A 140 10.58 -9.82 10.94
C LEU A 140 9.83 -11.15 11.04
N SER A 141 8.69 -11.27 10.40
CA SER A 141 7.89 -12.51 10.34
C SER A 141 8.68 -13.63 9.67
N TYR A 142 9.37 -13.34 8.57
CA TYR A 142 10.26 -14.28 7.89
C TYR A 142 11.40 -14.76 8.82
N LEU A 143 12.10 -13.84 9.48
CA LEU A 143 13.18 -14.18 10.42
C LEU A 143 12.68 -15.01 11.61
N LEU A 144 11.48 -14.73 12.10
CA LEU A 144 10.85 -15.54 13.17
C LEU A 144 10.49 -16.95 12.67
N LYS A 145 10.01 -17.08 11.44
CA LYS A 145 9.70 -18.38 10.84
C LYS A 145 10.94 -19.25 10.69
N GLU A 146 12.10 -18.67 10.39
CA GLU A 146 13.36 -19.42 10.36
C GLU A 146 13.74 -20.00 11.74
N LYS A 147 13.35 -19.31 12.83
CA LYS A 147 13.58 -19.77 14.22
C LYS A 147 12.50 -20.72 14.73
N LEU A 148 11.30 -20.65 14.18
CA LEU A 148 10.12 -21.44 14.55
C LEU A 148 9.50 -22.04 13.28
N PRO A 149 10.17 -23.03 12.65
CA PRO A 149 9.75 -23.55 11.34
C PRO A 149 8.41 -24.28 11.36
N ASP A 150 7.95 -24.75 12.51
CA ASP A 150 6.67 -25.42 12.73
C ASP A 150 5.54 -24.47 13.15
N ALA A 151 5.78 -23.14 13.20
CA ALA A 151 4.76 -22.16 13.56
C ALA A 151 3.57 -22.22 12.61
N THR A 152 2.37 -22.33 13.16
CA THR A 152 1.08 -22.35 12.45
C THR A 152 0.24 -21.11 12.68
N GLU A 153 0.64 -20.24 13.60
CA GLU A 153 -0.02 -18.97 13.90
C GLU A 153 0.99 -17.83 13.92
N LEU A 154 0.62 -16.70 13.32
CA LEU A 154 1.39 -15.45 13.34
C LEU A 154 0.50 -14.30 13.81
N ASN A 155 0.91 -13.68 14.90
CA ASN A 155 0.26 -12.49 15.44
C ASN A 155 1.21 -11.31 15.28
N ILE A 156 0.94 -10.46 14.30
CA ILE A 156 1.73 -9.25 14.03
C ILE A 156 1.12 -8.09 14.80
N CYS A 157 1.97 -7.28 15.42
CA CYS A 157 1.51 -6.13 16.15
C CYS A 157 2.49 -4.97 15.95
N PHE A 158 1.98 -3.83 15.55
CA PHE A 158 2.78 -2.63 15.42
C PHE A 158 2.10 -1.44 16.10
N PHE A 159 2.94 -0.50 16.51
CA PHE A 159 2.49 0.66 17.24
C PHE A 159 3.41 1.85 16.95
N SER A 160 2.84 3.04 16.89
CA SER A 160 3.57 4.29 16.73
C SER A 160 3.18 5.27 17.84
N GLU A 161 4.15 5.74 18.61
CA GLU A 161 3.87 6.62 19.75
C GLU A 161 3.37 7.99 19.35
N ASN A 162 3.89 8.57 18.27
CA ASN A 162 3.60 9.95 17.87
C ASN A 162 3.29 10.06 16.36
N GLY A 163 3.03 8.95 15.70
CA GLY A 163 2.76 8.91 14.27
C GLY A 163 1.41 9.56 13.91
N ARG A 164 1.44 10.54 13.02
CA ARG A 164 0.23 11.02 12.36
C ARG A 164 0.14 10.36 10.97
N PRO A 165 -1.02 9.77 10.62
CA PRO A 165 -1.18 9.19 9.29
C PRO A 165 -1.04 10.28 8.23
N SER A 166 -0.38 9.95 7.11
CA SER A 166 -0.39 10.80 5.92
C SER A 166 -1.81 10.94 5.36
N ILE A 167 -2.03 11.92 4.50
CA ILE A 167 -3.33 12.09 3.81
C ILE A 167 -3.69 10.82 3.03
N GLY A 168 -2.71 10.21 2.36
CA GLY A 168 -2.87 8.95 1.65
C GLY A 168 -3.34 7.83 2.60
N THR A 169 -2.62 7.60 3.69
CA THR A 169 -2.94 6.61 4.71
C THR A 169 -4.33 6.84 5.31
N ALA A 170 -4.72 8.09 5.59
CA ALA A 170 -6.05 8.40 6.11
C ALA A 170 -7.16 8.06 5.11
N LYS A 171 -6.97 8.33 3.81
CA LYS A 171 -7.93 7.99 2.75
C LYS A 171 -8.09 6.48 2.59
N THR A 172 -6.98 5.75 2.49
CA THR A 172 -6.95 4.28 2.40
C THR A 172 -7.59 3.63 3.62
N SER A 173 -7.33 4.17 4.84
CA SER A 173 -7.97 3.68 6.07
C SER A 173 -9.49 3.82 6.04
N ILE A 174 -10.05 4.88 5.45
CA ILE A 174 -11.51 5.06 5.33
C ILE A 174 -12.10 4.02 4.36
N GLU A 175 -11.44 3.76 3.24
CA GLU A 175 -11.84 2.71 2.31
C GLU A 175 -11.79 1.33 2.97
N GLY A 176 -10.70 1.04 3.68
CA GLY A 176 -10.51 -0.19 4.44
C GLY A 176 -11.58 -0.41 5.53
N LEU A 177 -11.94 0.65 6.27
CA LEU A 177 -13.00 0.57 7.28
C LEU A 177 -14.34 0.12 6.72
N ALA A 178 -14.69 0.55 5.49
CA ALA A 178 -15.92 0.15 4.83
C ALA A 178 -15.94 -1.35 4.45
N ASN A 179 -14.75 -1.96 4.26
CA ASN A 179 -14.60 -3.36 3.89
C ASN A 179 -14.58 -4.33 5.08
N GLY A 180 -14.62 -3.80 6.33
CA GLY A 180 -14.55 -4.62 7.54
C GLY A 180 -13.13 -5.03 7.90
N GLY A 181 -13.00 -6.07 8.76
CA GLY A 181 -11.74 -6.69 9.11
C GLY A 181 -11.37 -7.82 8.15
N ARG A 182 -10.11 -8.17 8.11
CA ARG A 182 -9.59 -9.35 7.40
C ARG A 182 -8.54 -10.05 8.27
N ILE A 183 -8.56 -11.36 8.23
CA ILE A 183 -7.56 -12.25 8.82
C ILE A 183 -7.21 -13.32 7.80
N ARG A 184 -6.12 -14.04 8.00
CA ARG A 184 -5.89 -15.31 7.30
C ARG A 184 -6.19 -16.45 8.27
N SER A 185 -6.96 -17.41 7.82
CA SER A 185 -7.38 -18.60 8.55
C SER A 185 -7.22 -19.81 7.63
N ASN A 186 -6.49 -20.83 8.06
CA ASN A 186 -6.21 -22.04 7.26
C ASN A 186 -5.71 -21.75 5.83
N GLY A 187 -4.86 -20.73 5.68
CA GLY A 187 -4.32 -20.31 4.39
C GLY A 187 -5.22 -19.42 3.55
N ILE A 188 -6.45 -19.13 3.99
CA ILE A 188 -7.44 -18.36 3.22
C ILE A 188 -7.67 -17.00 3.90
N ILE A 189 -7.76 -15.93 3.11
CA ILE A 189 -8.13 -14.60 3.62
C ILE A 189 -9.63 -14.55 3.83
N GLU A 190 -10.05 -14.38 5.09
CA GLU A 190 -11.45 -14.30 5.48
C GLU A 190 -11.86 -12.86 5.80
N HIS A 191 -13.07 -12.49 5.39
CA HIS A 191 -13.72 -11.27 5.82
C HIS A 191 -14.36 -11.45 7.19
N VAL A 192 -13.95 -10.63 8.14
CA VAL A 192 -14.45 -10.65 9.52
C VAL A 192 -14.93 -9.25 9.93
N PRO A 193 -15.72 -9.12 10.98
CA PRO A 193 -16.07 -7.79 11.50
C PRO A 193 -14.83 -7.03 11.97
N LEU A 194 -14.81 -5.69 11.91
CA LEU A 194 -13.77 -4.88 12.54
C LEU A 194 -13.65 -5.21 14.04
N ALA A 195 -12.43 -5.21 14.56
CA ALA A 195 -12.14 -5.65 15.92
C ALA A 195 -12.68 -7.06 16.20
N HIS A 196 -12.52 -7.98 15.24
CA HIS A 196 -12.91 -9.39 15.35
C HIS A 196 -12.23 -10.06 16.53
N ALA A 197 -10.91 -9.94 16.60
CA ALA A 197 -10.10 -10.40 17.71
C ALA A 197 -9.61 -9.22 18.56
N VAL A 198 -9.59 -9.42 19.86
CA VAL A 198 -9.09 -8.45 20.86
C VAL A 198 -8.24 -9.22 21.84
N LYS A 199 -7.04 -8.74 22.10
CA LYS A 199 -6.13 -9.33 23.08
C LYS A 199 -5.25 -8.27 23.73
N GLU A 200 -4.67 -8.61 24.86
CA GLU A 200 -3.64 -7.81 25.51
C GLU A 200 -2.28 -8.22 24.96
N ILE A 201 -1.46 -7.24 24.56
CA ILE A 201 -0.13 -7.48 23.97
C ILE A 201 0.86 -6.54 24.65
N ASP A 202 2.00 -7.08 25.07
CA ASP A 202 3.12 -6.29 25.59
C ASP A 202 4.01 -5.84 24.42
N TYR A 203 4.17 -4.52 24.30
CA TYR A 203 5.03 -3.86 23.31
C TYR A 203 6.40 -3.46 23.88
N GLY A 204 6.82 -4.05 25.00
CA GLY A 204 8.05 -3.68 25.70
C GLY A 204 7.91 -2.50 26.67
N GLN A 205 6.68 -1.98 26.82
CA GLN A 205 6.32 -0.90 27.76
C GLN A 205 5.14 -1.28 28.66
N GLY A 206 4.93 -2.57 28.86
CA GLY A 206 3.79 -3.16 29.53
C GLY A 206 2.62 -3.44 28.59
N PRO A 207 1.69 -4.31 29.06
CA PRO A 207 0.59 -4.80 28.22
C PRO A 207 -0.42 -3.71 27.90
N LYS A 208 -0.85 -3.67 26.64
CA LYS A 208 -1.90 -2.77 26.14
C LYS A 208 -2.94 -3.57 25.38
N MET A 209 -4.20 -3.17 25.52
CA MET A 209 -5.26 -3.74 24.71
C MET A 209 -5.03 -3.45 23.22
N ALA A 210 -5.18 -4.48 22.41
CA ALA A 210 -5.05 -4.42 20.95
C ALA A 210 -6.24 -5.06 20.25
N MET A 211 -6.59 -4.56 19.08
CA MET A 211 -7.65 -5.12 18.25
C MET A 211 -7.12 -5.50 16.88
N SER A 212 -7.71 -6.53 16.26
CA SER A 212 -7.38 -6.92 14.90
C SER A 212 -7.81 -5.87 13.88
N ILE A 213 -6.96 -5.68 12.87
CA ILE A 213 -7.16 -4.77 11.75
C ILE A 213 -6.86 -5.46 10.42
N PRO A 214 -7.49 -5.03 9.29
CA PRO A 214 -7.13 -5.49 7.97
C PRO A 214 -5.84 -4.79 7.52
N TRP A 215 -4.71 -5.45 7.64
CA TRP A 215 -3.40 -4.91 7.28
C TRP A 215 -2.71 -5.78 6.23
N GLY A 216 -1.84 -5.22 5.43
CA GLY A 216 -1.19 -5.88 4.29
C GLY A 216 -0.56 -7.23 4.59
N ASP A 217 0.03 -7.37 5.78
CA ASP A 217 0.68 -8.62 6.23
C ASP A 217 -0.26 -9.84 6.29
N VAL A 218 -1.58 -9.63 6.36
CA VAL A 218 -2.55 -10.74 6.20
C VAL A 218 -2.36 -11.45 4.85
N ALA A 219 -1.88 -10.73 3.83
CA ALA A 219 -1.51 -11.30 2.53
C ALA A 219 -0.01 -11.63 2.47
N THR A 220 0.86 -10.63 2.68
CA THR A 220 2.29 -10.72 2.40
C THR A 220 3.02 -11.73 3.28
N ALA A 221 2.75 -11.75 4.59
CA ALA A 221 3.42 -12.65 5.51
C ALA A 221 3.11 -14.14 5.24
N TYR A 222 2.01 -14.45 4.56
CA TYR A 222 1.74 -15.82 4.11
C TYR A 222 2.68 -16.23 2.96
N TYR A 223 2.93 -15.33 2.02
CA TYR A 223 3.83 -15.61 0.90
C TYR A 223 5.26 -15.78 1.39
N SER A 224 5.68 -14.99 2.37
CA SER A 224 7.04 -15.02 2.94
C SER A 224 7.26 -16.21 3.87
N THR A 225 6.25 -16.65 4.63
CA THR A 225 6.42 -17.61 5.74
C THR A 225 5.69 -18.93 5.57
N GLY A 226 4.65 -18.99 4.74
CA GLY A 226 3.75 -20.13 4.64
C GLY A 226 2.87 -20.37 5.88
N ILE A 227 2.87 -19.47 6.87
CA ILE A 227 2.07 -19.64 8.09
C ILE A 227 0.57 -19.45 7.77
N PRO A 228 -0.28 -20.47 8.04
CA PRO A 228 -1.66 -20.48 7.55
C PRO A 228 -2.61 -19.56 8.32
N ASN A 229 -2.27 -19.15 9.56
CA ASN A 229 -3.14 -18.33 10.38
C ASN A 229 -2.42 -17.02 10.74
N ILE A 230 -2.93 -15.89 10.24
CA ILE A 230 -2.28 -14.58 10.41
C ILE A 230 -3.31 -13.55 10.85
N THR A 231 -3.02 -12.86 11.94
CA THR A 231 -3.82 -11.75 12.45
C THR A 231 -2.93 -10.57 12.79
N VAL A 232 -3.28 -9.40 12.28
CA VAL A 232 -2.55 -8.16 12.56
C VAL A 232 -3.32 -7.32 13.56
N TYR A 233 -2.62 -6.76 14.55
CA TYR A 233 -3.19 -6.01 15.65
C TYR A 233 -2.61 -4.59 15.73
N THR A 234 -3.40 -3.69 16.29
CA THR A 234 -2.97 -2.34 16.67
C THR A 234 -3.50 -1.99 18.06
N PRO A 235 -2.75 -1.26 18.88
CA PRO A 235 -3.22 -0.85 20.21
C PRO A 235 -4.43 0.07 20.11
N ARG A 236 -5.38 -0.17 20.98
CA ARG A 236 -6.55 0.70 21.17
C ARG A 236 -7.05 0.62 22.60
N THR A 237 -7.55 1.73 23.12
CA THR A 237 -8.23 1.71 24.43
C THR A 237 -9.49 0.86 24.36
N GLN A 238 -9.85 0.23 25.47
CA GLN A 238 -11.09 -0.57 25.57
C GLN A 238 -12.32 0.23 25.11
N LYS A 239 -12.43 1.50 25.54
CA LYS A 239 -13.51 2.41 25.08
C LYS A 239 -13.53 2.61 23.56
N GLY A 240 -12.34 2.67 22.94
CA GLY A 240 -12.21 2.77 21.49
C GLY A 240 -12.67 1.50 20.77
N ILE A 241 -12.29 0.35 21.28
CA ILE A 241 -12.72 -0.97 20.76
C ILE A 241 -14.25 -1.11 20.86
N ASP A 242 -14.84 -0.79 22.01
CA ASP A 242 -16.29 -0.87 22.23
C ASP A 242 -17.07 0.08 21.30
N LYS A 243 -16.52 1.28 21.05
CA LYS A 243 -17.09 2.21 20.07
C LYS A 243 -17.08 1.62 18.66
N ILE A 244 -15.97 1.03 18.21
CA ILE A 244 -15.85 0.39 16.90
C ILE A 244 -16.84 -0.78 16.81
N LYS A 245 -16.90 -1.65 17.84
CA LYS A 245 -17.83 -2.78 17.87
C LYS A 245 -19.31 -2.35 17.81
N ARG A 246 -19.68 -1.24 18.41
CA ARG A 246 -21.03 -0.67 18.30
C ARG A 246 -21.30 -0.08 16.91
N GLN A 247 -20.33 0.66 16.37
CA GLN A 247 -20.47 1.35 15.09
C GLN A 247 -20.43 0.41 13.88
N ARG A 248 -19.78 -0.78 13.99
CA ARG A 248 -19.63 -1.72 12.87
C ARG A 248 -20.96 -2.11 12.19
N LYS A 249 -22.08 -2.08 12.93
CA LYS A 249 -23.41 -2.33 12.38
C LYS A 249 -23.86 -1.29 11.35
N TRP A 250 -23.29 -0.08 11.41
CA TRP A 250 -23.58 1.04 10.51
C TRP A 250 -22.55 1.21 9.41
N LEU A 251 -21.48 0.40 9.40
CA LEU A 251 -20.41 0.52 8.41
C LEU A 251 -20.86 0.21 7.00
N PHE A 252 -21.99 -0.52 6.82
CA PHE A 252 -22.58 -0.74 5.51
C PHE A 252 -22.94 0.59 4.81
N ILE A 253 -23.30 1.64 5.56
CA ILE A 253 -23.60 2.97 5.02
C ILE A 253 -22.33 3.60 4.44
N MET A 254 -21.15 3.30 4.99
CA MET A 254 -19.86 3.80 4.49
C MET A 254 -19.45 3.17 3.15
N LYS A 255 -20.11 2.08 2.71
CA LYS A 255 -19.94 1.52 1.36
C LYS A 255 -20.56 2.40 0.28
N LEU A 256 -21.46 3.29 0.64
CA LEU A 256 -22.05 4.23 -0.30
C LEU A 256 -20.99 5.25 -0.73
N GLY A 257 -20.67 5.30 -2.03
CA GLY A 257 -19.64 6.18 -2.60
C GLY A 257 -19.84 7.66 -2.25
N ILE A 258 -21.11 8.10 -2.12
CA ILE A 258 -21.46 9.47 -1.70
C ILE A 258 -20.94 9.76 -0.30
N VAL A 259 -21.05 8.81 0.63
CA VAL A 259 -20.59 8.97 2.02
C VAL A 259 -19.06 8.98 2.07
N GLN A 260 -18.40 8.10 1.34
CA GLN A 260 -16.94 8.07 1.24
C GLN A 260 -16.39 9.37 0.65
N ASN A 261 -16.98 9.86 -0.44
CA ASN A 261 -16.56 11.12 -1.07
C ASN A 261 -16.77 12.33 -0.13
N PHE A 262 -17.87 12.37 0.61
CA PHE A 262 -18.13 13.41 1.60
C PHE A 262 -17.05 13.42 2.71
N ILE A 263 -16.70 12.26 3.24
CA ILE A 263 -15.67 12.11 4.29
C ILE A 263 -14.28 12.48 3.75
N LYS A 264 -13.93 12.01 2.54
CA LYS A 264 -12.66 12.34 1.86
C LYS A 264 -12.51 13.86 1.63
N ASN A 265 -13.56 14.51 1.13
CA ASN A 265 -13.59 15.96 0.91
C ASN A 265 -13.46 16.76 2.22
N LYS A 266 -14.04 16.26 3.31
CA LYS A 266 -13.92 16.91 4.64
C LYS A 266 -12.51 16.77 5.22
N LEU A 267 -11.82 15.67 4.95
CA LEU A 267 -10.41 15.46 5.30
C LEU A 267 -9.51 16.41 4.51
N ASP A 268 -9.70 16.53 3.21
CA ASP A 268 -8.92 17.45 2.37
C ASP A 268 -9.02 18.89 2.85
N LYS A 269 -10.24 19.34 3.23
CA LYS A 269 -10.45 20.69 3.79
C LYS A 269 -9.81 20.91 5.17
N LYS A 270 -9.78 19.88 6.02
CA LYS A 270 -9.23 19.98 7.37
C LYS A 270 -7.70 20.01 7.38
N ILE A 271 -7.08 19.42 6.37
CA ILE A 271 -5.63 19.33 6.22
C ILE A 271 -5.06 20.57 5.54
N VAL A 272 -5.80 21.17 4.59
CA VAL A 272 -5.44 22.45 3.96
C VAL A 272 -5.46 23.62 4.98
N ASN A 273 -6.30 23.52 6.02
CA ASN A 273 -6.44 24.56 7.05
C ASN A 273 -5.63 24.30 8.34
N GLY A 274 -4.83 23.25 8.40
CA GLY A 274 -4.08 22.85 9.61
C GLY A 274 -2.61 22.50 9.40
N GLY A 275 -2.02 22.95 8.28
CA GLY A 275 -0.59 22.82 7.95
C GLY A 275 0.14 24.13 8.15
#